data_e125c3fc7afea8e6289f714928a15612
#
_entry.id   e125c3fc7afea8e6289f714928a15612
#
_cell.length_a   1.000
_cell.length_b   1.000
_cell.length_c   1.000
_cell.angle_alpha   90.00
_cell.angle_beta   90.00
_cell.angle_gamma   90.00
#
_symmetry.space_group_name_H-M   'P 1'
#
loop_
_entity.id
_entity.type
_entity.pdbx_description
1 polymer ?
#
loop_
_entity_poly.entity_id
_entity_poly.type
_entity_poly.pdbx_seq_one_letter_code
_entity_poly.pdbx_strand_id
1 'polypeptide(L)'
;NKVLQFLNLTTKYGEKGGFETPEEAEKSYWEYEKRYQKKQRDLQIAKMQKTDVMLGDYLEYWFENIFSPRIETTTRMVGAYTLYNLILPSMEADIKLKYISVEYLDALLERVAKICPSAGNKGRELLSIAMKDAARDKFISYNPMPETKPYPRAKPKVRVLGKEKLKVFLEAASKNPWYLEILLGLFCGLRKGEILGLKFQDFDFEKQTVRISRQIVGNLKVKEQEFTITEYAVIER
;
A
#
# COMPACT_ATOMS: atom_id res chain seq x y z
N ASN A 1 34.36 8.71 14.89
CA ASN A 1 34.47 8.02 13.60
C ASN A 1 33.17 7.78 12.87
N LYS A 2 32.06 7.46 13.57
CA LYS A 2 30.74 7.39 12.94
C LYS A 2 30.22 8.77 12.51
N VAL A 3 30.52 9.83 13.25
CA VAL A 3 30.15 11.21 12.90
C VAL A 3 30.86 11.66 11.61
N LEU A 4 32.11 11.27 11.40
CA LEU A 4 32.86 11.56 10.17
C LEU A 4 32.28 10.80 8.94
N GLN A 5 31.76 9.59 9.13
CA GLN A 5 31.04 8.88 8.06
C GLN A 5 29.71 9.55 7.70
N PHE A 6 28.97 10.07 8.66
CA PHE A 6 27.76 10.85 8.43
C PHE A 6 28.06 12.18 7.73
N LEU A 7 29.13 12.87 8.09
CA LEU A 7 29.59 14.08 7.41
C LEU A 7 29.99 13.81 5.96
N ASN A 8 30.63 12.69 5.66
CA ASN A 8 30.97 12.30 4.29
C ASN A 8 29.74 11.93 3.43
N LEU A 9 28.67 11.44 4.01
CA LEU A 9 27.39 11.22 3.30
C LEU A 9 26.67 12.54 3.00
N THR A 10 26.95 13.60 3.76
CA THR A 10 26.41 14.95 3.54
C THR A 10 27.21 15.77 2.50
N THR A 11 28.39 15.37 2.09
CA THR A 11 29.22 16.10 1.10
C THR A 11 28.51 16.34 -0.24
N LYS A 12 27.57 15.48 -0.63
CA LYS A 12 26.72 15.69 -1.83
C LYS A 12 25.78 16.88 -1.70
N TYR A 13 25.47 17.33 -0.48
CA TYR A 13 24.47 18.37 -0.17
C TYR A 13 25.02 19.53 0.65
N GLY A 14 26.31 19.54 0.95
CA GLY A 14 26.97 20.51 1.83
C GLY A 14 27.37 19.92 3.17
N GLU A 15 28.29 20.59 3.85
CA GLU A 15 28.80 20.18 5.15
C GLU A 15 28.09 20.92 6.27
N LYS A 16 27.62 20.18 7.29
CA LYS A 16 27.12 20.72 8.53
C LYS A 16 27.76 19.97 9.68
N GLY A 17 28.48 20.69 10.52
CA GLY A 17 29.14 20.17 11.70
C GLY A 17 28.64 20.85 12.99
N GLY A 18 29.31 20.59 14.13
CA GLY A 18 29.00 21.20 15.41
C GLY A 18 27.96 20.44 16.24
N PHE A 19 27.81 19.13 15.99
CA PHE A 19 26.93 18.27 16.79
C PHE A 19 27.67 17.73 18.00
N GLU A 20 27.02 17.73 19.16
CA GLU A 20 27.58 17.20 20.41
C GLU A 20 27.45 15.69 20.51
N THR A 21 26.39 15.13 19.87
CA THR A 21 26.12 13.67 19.86
C THR A 21 25.85 13.12 18.46
N PRO A 22 26.12 11.80 18.25
CA PRO A 22 25.77 11.13 16.99
C PRO A 22 24.28 11.19 16.68
N GLU A 23 23.42 11.13 17.71
CA GLU A 23 21.95 11.16 17.57
C GLU A 23 21.47 12.53 17.05
N GLU A 24 22.10 13.63 17.48
CA GLU A 24 21.80 14.97 16.95
C GLU A 24 22.21 15.10 15.49
N ALA A 25 23.36 14.55 15.12
CA ALA A 25 23.83 14.53 13.74
C ALA A 25 22.86 13.74 12.85
N GLU A 26 22.43 12.56 13.30
CA GLU A 26 21.47 11.71 12.59
C GLU A 26 20.11 12.41 12.43
N LYS A 27 19.56 12.99 13.50
CA LYS A 27 18.32 13.76 13.45
C LYS A 27 18.41 14.92 12.47
N SER A 28 19.51 15.69 12.51
CA SER A 28 19.75 16.80 11.59
C SER A 28 19.85 16.33 10.13
N TYR A 29 20.48 15.17 9.88
CA TYR A 29 20.55 14.55 8.57
C TYR A 29 19.15 14.22 8.03
N TRP A 30 18.31 13.53 8.82
CA TRP A 30 16.96 13.16 8.41
C TRP A 30 16.05 14.37 8.18
N GLU A 31 16.20 15.43 8.98
CA GLU A 31 15.47 16.69 8.76
C GLU A 31 15.91 17.38 7.46
N TYR A 32 17.21 17.38 7.18
CA TYR A 32 17.74 17.91 5.93
C TYR A 32 17.28 17.10 4.72
N GLU A 33 17.39 15.79 4.79
CA GLU A 33 16.95 14.87 3.73
C GLU A 33 15.46 15.07 3.41
N LYS A 34 14.61 15.18 4.44
CA LYS A 34 13.17 15.48 4.26
C LYS A 34 12.94 16.82 3.54
N ARG A 35 13.70 17.86 3.92
CA ARG A 35 13.59 19.19 3.28
C ARG A 35 14.08 19.14 1.82
N TYR A 36 15.18 18.44 1.58
CA TYR A 36 15.74 18.27 0.24
C TYR A 36 14.77 17.52 -0.67
N GLN A 37 14.26 16.39 -0.24
CA GLN A 37 13.27 15.61 -0.99
C GLN A 37 11.99 16.40 -1.25
N LYS A 38 11.53 17.16 -0.26
CA LYS A 38 10.40 18.07 -0.43
C LYS A 38 10.68 19.12 -1.52
N LYS A 39 11.85 19.78 -1.46
CA LYS A 39 12.25 20.77 -2.46
C LYS A 39 12.36 20.18 -3.87
N GLN A 40 12.95 18.99 -4.02
CA GLN A 40 13.03 18.30 -5.30
C GLN A 40 11.63 17.97 -5.85
N ARG A 41 10.74 17.49 -5.00
CA ARG A 41 9.34 17.22 -5.35
C ARG A 41 8.63 18.50 -5.80
N ASP A 42 8.75 19.58 -5.03
CA ASP A 42 8.10 20.86 -5.35
C ASP A 42 8.60 21.42 -6.70
N LEU A 43 9.91 21.26 -6.99
CA LEU A 43 10.49 21.63 -8.28
C LEU A 43 9.95 20.76 -9.43
N GLN A 44 9.79 19.47 -9.20
CA GLN A 44 9.25 18.54 -10.20
C GLN A 44 7.77 18.81 -10.45
N ILE A 45 6.98 19.05 -9.40
CA ILE A 45 5.58 19.47 -9.50
C ILE A 45 5.50 20.78 -10.30
N ALA A 46 6.30 21.79 -9.97
CA ALA A 46 6.31 23.05 -10.70
C ALA A 46 6.70 22.90 -12.18
N LYS A 47 7.59 21.96 -12.51
CA LYS A 47 7.94 21.62 -13.88
C LYS A 47 6.77 20.95 -14.60
N MET A 48 6.10 19.99 -13.96
CA MET A 48 4.94 19.30 -14.53
C MET A 48 3.75 20.24 -14.72
N GLN A 49 3.50 21.17 -13.80
CA GLN A 49 2.42 22.16 -13.92
C GLN A 49 2.58 23.11 -15.12
N LYS A 50 3.80 23.31 -15.59
CA LYS A 50 4.09 24.13 -16.80
C LYS A 50 3.81 23.39 -18.11
N THR A 51 3.64 22.08 -18.05
CA THR A 51 3.37 21.22 -19.20
C THR A 51 1.94 20.69 -19.14
N ASP A 52 1.36 20.40 -20.29
CA ASP A 52 0.07 19.72 -20.37
C ASP A 52 0.25 18.23 -20.01
N VAL A 53 0.21 17.93 -18.72
CA VAL A 53 0.43 16.57 -18.19
C VAL A 53 -0.72 15.65 -18.57
N MET A 54 -0.41 14.47 -19.07
CA MET A 54 -1.38 13.43 -19.34
C MET A 54 -1.81 12.75 -18.02
N LEU A 55 -3.03 12.22 -17.97
CA LEU A 55 -3.56 11.57 -16.78
C LEU A 55 -2.72 10.36 -16.35
N GLY A 56 -2.32 9.52 -17.33
CA GLY A 56 -1.50 8.34 -17.07
C GLY A 56 -0.16 8.72 -16.44
N ASP A 57 0.57 9.66 -17.05
CA ASP A 57 1.86 10.16 -16.54
C ASP A 57 1.73 10.75 -15.12
N TYR A 58 0.64 11.49 -14.87
CA TYR A 58 0.36 12.02 -13.54
C TYR A 58 0.12 10.91 -12.53
N LEU A 59 -0.69 9.91 -12.85
CA LEU A 59 -1.02 8.81 -11.94
C LEU A 59 0.21 7.99 -11.56
N GLU A 60 1.10 7.69 -12.52
CA GLU A 60 2.36 6.99 -12.26
C GLU A 60 3.28 7.83 -11.38
N TYR A 61 3.51 9.11 -11.75
CA TYR A 61 4.31 10.02 -10.94
C TYR A 61 3.75 10.17 -9.52
N TRP A 62 2.44 10.40 -9.40
CA TRP A 62 1.77 10.54 -8.11
C TRP A 62 1.91 9.29 -7.26
N PHE A 63 1.72 8.12 -7.86
CA PHE A 63 1.82 6.85 -7.15
C PHE A 63 3.22 6.64 -6.56
N GLU A 64 4.26 6.80 -7.36
CA GLU A 64 5.64 6.54 -6.92
C GLU A 64 6.19 7.63 -5.99
N ASN A 65 5.90 8.90 -6.25
CA ASN A 65 6.56 10.01 -5.58
C ASN A 65 5.73 10.65 -4.47
N ILE A 66 4.40 10.50 -4.50
CA ILE A 66 3.50 11.15 -3.56
C ILE A 66 2.79 10.14 -2.66
N PHE A 67 2.20 9.09 -3.24
CA PHE A 67 1.38 8.13 -2.50
C PHE A 67 2.22 7.06 -1.80
N SER A 68 3.08 6.34 -2.54
CA SER A 68 3.89 5.23 -2.02
C SER A 68 4.74 5.57 -0.79
N PRO A 69 5.38 6.75 -0.70
CA PRO A 69 6.18 7.11 0.47
C PRO A 69 5.38 7.36 1.76
N ARG A 70 4.04 7.45 1.67
CA ARG A 70 3.16 7.79 2.80
C ARG A 70 2.46 6.58 3.41
N ILE A 71 2.61 5.41 2.81
CA ILE A 71 1.81 4.22 3.13
C ILE A 71 2.69 3.03 3.42
N GLU A 72 2.14 2.07 4.15
CA GLU A 72 2.79 0.79 4.42
C GLU A 72 2.87 -0.09 3.17
N THR A 73 3.85 -1.00 3.16
CA THR A 73 4.15 -1.90 2.05
C THR A 73 2.92 -2.67 1.54
N THR A 74 2.09 -3.19 2.44
CA THR A 74 0.87 -3.95 2.06
C THR A 74 -0.14 -3.09 1.32
N THR A 75 -0.35 -1.85 1.74
CA THR A 75 -1.24 -0.87 1.09
C THR A 75 -0.66 -0.45 -0.26
N ARG A 76 0.67 -0.23 -0.32
CA ARG A 76 1.38 0.06 -1.57
C ARG A 76 1.17 -1.03 -2.61
N MET A 77 1.27 -2.30 -2.22
CA MET A 77 1.06 -3.44 -3.11
C MET A 77 -0.34 -3.45 -3.73
N VAL A 78 -1.36 -3.26 -2.89
CA VAL A 78 -2.76 -3.19 -3.37
C VAL A 78 -2.97 -1.99 -4.27
N GLY A 79 -2.38 -0.84 -3.94
CA GLY A 79 -2.43 0.37 -4.75
C GLY A 79 -1.73 0.18 -6.10
N ALA A 80 -0.53 -0.41 -6.13
CA ALA A 80 0.21 -0.71 -7.35
C ALA A 80 -0.58 -1.65 -8.26
N TYR A 81 -1.11 -2.75 -7.72
CA TYR A 81 -1.97 -3.65 -8.48
C TYR A 81 -3.18 -2.90 -9.07
N THR A 82 -3.83 -2.05 -8.27
CA THR A 82 -5.00 -1.29 -8.72
C THR A 82 -4.64 -0.32 -9.83
N LEU A 83 -3.51 0.38 -9.72
CA LEU A 83 -3.06 1.33 -10.74
C LEU A 83 -2.65 0.61 -12.03
N TYR A 84 -1.64 -0.27 -11.94
CA TYR A 84 -0.98 -0.83 -13.11
C TYR A 84 -1.77 -1.96 -13.80
N ASN A 85 -2.62 -2.71 -13.07
CA ASN A 85 -3.35 -3.83 -13.63
C ASN A 85 -4.84 -3.55 -13.85
N LEU A 86 -5.40 -2.54 -13.21
CA LEU A 86 -6.82 -2.24 -13.35
C LEU A 86 -7.06 -0.88 -14.01
N ILE A 87 -6.45 0.21 -13.54
CA ILE A 87 -6.76 1.56 -14.01
C ILE A 87 -6.08 1.84 -15.35
N LEU A 88 -4.74 1.80 -15.42
CA LEU A 88 -4.01 2.16 -16.63
C LEU A 88 -4.40 1.30 -17.84
N PRO A 89 -4.54 -0.04 -17.75
CA PRO A 89 -4.97 -0.85 -18.88
C PRO A 89 -6.42 -0.61 -19.31
N SER A 90 -7.26 -0.03 -18.43
CA SER A 90 -8.66 0.30 -18.72
C SER A 90 -8.83 1.69 -19.34
N MET A 91 -7.76 2.46 -19.49
CA MET A 91 -7.79 3.75 -20.17
C MET A 91 -7.83 3.54 -21.69
N GLU A 92 -8.93 3.90 -22.36
CA GLU A 92 -9.06 3.82 -23.83
C GLU A 92 -8.27 4.93 -24.53
N ALA A 93 -8.29 6.13 -23.92
CA ALA A 93 -7.55 7.27 -24.38
C ALA A 93 -6.95 7.99 -23.18
N ASP A 94 -5.66 8.30 -23.26
CA ASP A 94 -5.04 9.16 -22.28
C ASP A 94 -5.43 10.61 -22.57
N ILE A 95 -5.83 11.33 -21.52
CA ILE A 95 -6.27 12.72 -21.64
C ILE A 95 -5.36 13.64 -20.81
N LYS A 96 -5.31 14.91 -21.21
CA LYS A 96 -4.64 15.91 -20.38
C LYS A 96 -5.39 16.05 -19.06
N LEU A 97 -4.66 15.96 -17.97
CA LEU A 97 -5.21 15.96 -16.60
C LEU A 97 -6.15 17.15 -16.34
N LYS A 98 -5.84 18.31 -16.91
CA LYS A 98 -6.67 19.53 -16.78
C LYS A 98 -8.07 19.43 -17.40
N TYR A 99 -8.30 18.45 -18.30
CA TYR A 99 -9.58 18.22 -18.95
C TYR A 99 -10.34 17.01 -18.38
N ILE A 100 -9.88 16.50 -17.22
CA ILE A 100 -10.55 15.37 -16.58
C ILE A 100 -11.97 15.78 -16.17
N SER A 101 -12.95 14.94 -16.51
CA SER A 101 -14.37 15.16 -16.20
C SER A 101 -14.97 13.99 -15.44
N VAL A 102 -16.14 14.19 -14.85
CA VAL A 102 -16.91 13.15 -14.16
C VAL A 102 -17.25 12.01 -15.12
N GLU A 103 -17.68 12.35 -16.34
CA GLU A 103 -18.08 11.38 -17.38
C GLU A 103 -16.91 10.49 -17.79
N TYR A 104 -15.71 11.07 -17.96
CA TYR A 104 -14.52 10.29 -18.27
C TYR A 104 -14.18 9.32 -17.14
N LEU A 105 -14.23 9.80 -15.89
CA LEU A 105 -13.94 8.96 -14.72
C LEU A 105 -14.99 7.87 -14.53
N ASP A 106 -16.26 8.17 -14.70
CA ASP A 106 -17.33 7.17 -14.64
C ASP A 106 -17.13 6.10 -15.72
N ALA A 107 -16.84 6.48 -16.95
CA ALA A 107 -16.57 5.54 -18.06
C ALA A 107 -15.33 4.67 -17.79
N LEU A 108 -14.24 5.26 -17.29
CA LEU A 108 -13.03 4.53 -16.89
C LEU A 108 -13.34 3.52 -15.76
N LEU A 109 -14.01 3.96 -14.72
CA LEU A 109 -14.37 3.13 -13.57
C LEU A 109 -15.36 2.03 -13.95
N GLU A 110 -16.26 2.27 -14.90
CA GLU A 110 -17.16 1.25 -15.41
C GLU A 110 -16.39 0.13 -16.12
N ARG A 111 -15.37 0.46 -16.91
CA ARG A 111 -14.48 -0.53 -17.53
C ARG A 111 -13.74 -1.36 -16.48
N VAL A 112 -13.18 -0.72 -15.46
CA VAL A 112 -12.54 -1.41 -14.31
C VAL A 112 -13.56 -2.32 -13.61
N ALA A 113 -14.81 -1.87 -13.41
CA ALA A 113 -15.85 -2.63 -12.73
C ALA A 113 -16.37 -3.83 -13.55
N LYS A 114 -16.15 -3.86 -14.88
CA LYS A 114 -16.45 -5.05 -15.72
C LYS A 114 -15.61 -6.27 -15.31
N ILE A 115 -14.44 -6.07 -14.73
CA ILE A 115 -13.63 -7.15 -14.16
C ILE A 115 -14.35 -7.75 -12.95
N CYS A 116 -14.73 -6.92 -12.00
CA CYS A 116 -15.66 -7.20 -10.91
C CYS A 116 -16.03 -5.87 -10.19
N PRO A 117 -17.21 -5.77 -9.56
CA PRO A 117 -17.64 -4.55 -8.86
C PRO A 117 -16.67 -4.08 -7.76
N SER A 118 -15.97 -5.02 -7.11
CA SER A 118 -14.96 -4.67 -6.11
C SER A 118 -13.71 -4.01 -6.71
N ALA A 119 -13.34 -4.36 -7.95
CA ALA A 119 -12.27 -3.69 -8.69
C ALA A 119 -12.65 -2.23 -8.98
N GLY A 120 -13.91 -1.97 -9.43
CA GLY A 120 -14.43 -0.63 -9.62
C GLY A 120 -14.34 0.23 -8.34
N ASN A 121 -14.73 -0.33 -7.19
CA ASN A 121 -14.59 0.36 -5.91
C ASN A 121 -13.13 0.64 -5.54
N LYS A 122 -12.22 -0.32 -5.77
CA LYS A 122 -10.78 -0.12 -5.52
C LYS A 122 -10.18 0.96 -6.42
N GLY A 123 -10.52 0.94 -7.72
CA GLY A 123 -10.14 1.98 -8.66
C GLY A 123 -10.65 3.36 -8.21
N ARG A 124 -11.92 3.43 -7.79
CA ARG A 124 -12.54 4.68 -7.30
C ARG A 124 -11.84 5.20 -6.02
N GLU A 125 -11.52 4.31 -5.08
CA GLU A 125 -10.78 4.67 -3.85
C GLU A 125 -9.41 5.27 -4.19
N LEU A 126 -8.63 4.63 -5.06
CA LEU A 126 -7.30 5.09 -5.45
C LEU A 126 -7.36 6.42 -6.22
N LEU A 127 -8.25 6.52 -7.23
CA LEU A 127 -8.43 7.74 -8.01
C LEU A 127 -8.94 8.91 -7.14
N SER A 128 -9.76 8.64 -6.11
CA SER A 128 -10.23 9.68 -5.18
C SER A 128 -9.07 10.34 -4.43
N ILE A 129 -8.07 9.55 -4.02
CA ILE A 129 -6.87 10.07 -3.35
C ILE A 129 -6.02 10.85 -4.36
N ALA A 130 -5.81 10.29 -5.57
CA ALA A 130 -5.02 10.92 -6.61
C ALA A 130 -5.60 12.27 -7.06
N MET A 131 -6.90 12.34 -7.32
CA MET A 131 -7.57 13.57 -7.74
C MET A 131 -7.65 14.61 -6.61
N LYS A 132 -7.76 14.18 -5.36
CA LYS A 132 -7.66 15.08 -4.20
C LYS A 132 -6.28 15.73 -4.11
N ASP A 133 -5.22 14.95 -4.31
CA ASP A 133 -3.85 15.46 -4.34
C ASP A 133 -3.63 16.35 -5.58
N ALA A 134 -4.18 16.00 -6.76
CA ALA A 134 -4.12 16.81 -7.97
C ALA A 134 -4.75 18.19 -7.79
N ALA A 135 -5.91 18.25 -7.14
CA ALA A 135 -6.58 19.52 -6.85
C ALA A 135 -5.80 20.36 -5.81
N ARG A 136 -5.30 19.73 -4.75
CA ARG A 136 -4.45 20.40 -3.75
C ARG A 136 -3.20 21.00 -4.38
N ASP A 137 -2.55 20.25 -5.26
CA ASP A 137 -1.30 20.63 -5.91
C ASP A 137 -1.54 21.44 -7.20
N LYS A 138 -2.80 21.88 -7.45
CA LYS A 138 -3.24 22.79 -8.55
C LYS A 138 -2.98 22.25 -9.97
N PHE A 139 -2.97 20.94 -10.15
CA PHE A 139 -2.98 20.31 -11.48
C PHE A 139 -4.37 20.38 -12.13
N ILE A 140 -5.41 20.36 -11.31
CA ILE A 140 -6.81 20.52 -11.72
C ILE A 140 -7.46 21.62 -10.86
N SER A 141 -8.46 22.31 -11.43
CA SER A 141 -9.17 23.38 -10.73
C SER A 141 -10.12 22.88 -9.65
N TYR A 142 -10.68 21.69 -9.83
CA TYR A 142 -11.55 21.03 -8.87
C TYR A 142 -11.42 19.52 -8.95
N ASN A 143 -11.85 18.81 -7.90
CA ASN A 143 -11.82 17.35 -7.86
C ASN A 143 -13.16 16.78 -8.33
N PRO A 144 -13.24 16.08 -9.50
CA PRO A 144 -14.50 15.53 -10.01
C PRO A 144 -14.92 14.22 -9.32
N MET A 145 -14.05 13.56 -8.56
CA MET A 145 -14.33 12.24 -7.96
C MET A 145 -15.54 12.17 -7.04
N PRO A 146 -15.89 13.19 -6.21
CA PRO A 146 -17.08 13.13 -5.38
C PRO A 146 -18.39 12.95 -6.16
N GLU A 147 -18.44 13.43 -7.40
CA GLU A 147 -19.62 13.37 -8.26
C GLU A 147 -19.73 12.03 -9.02
N THR A 148 -18.67 11.20 -9.03
CA THR A 148 -18.68 9.88 -9.69
C THR A 148 -19.58 8.88 -8.96
N LYS A 149 -20.14 7.92 -9.71
CA LYS A 149 -21.03 6.90 -9.19
C LYS A 149 -20.29 5.83 -8.38
N PRO A 150 -20.72 5.51 -7.15
CA PRO A 150 -20.18 4.37 -6.42
C PRO A 150 -20.74 3.05 -6.95
N TYR A 151 -19.95 1.98 -6.84
CA TYR A 151 -20.40 0.63 -7.21
C TYR A 151 -21.04 -0.08 -6.01
N PRO A 152 -22.06 -0.92 -6.24
CA PRO A 152 -22.69 -1.67 -5.17
C PRO A 152 -21.68 -2.60 -4.50
N ARG A 153 -21.67 -2.60 -3.18
CA ARG A 153 -20.89 -3.57 -2.39
C ARG A 153 -21.77 -4.76 -2.09
N ALA A 154 -21.36 -5.93 -2.58
CA ALA A 154 -22.04 -7.17 -2.23
C ALA A 154 -21.93 -7.39 -0.70
N LYS A 155 -23.06 -7.60 -0.04
CA LYS A 155 -23.04 -8.01 1.38
C LYS A 155 -22.49 -9.44 1.44
N PRO A 156 -21.38 -9.69 2.13
CA PRO A 156 -20.83 -11.04 2.23
C PRO A 156 -21.82 -11.94 2.96
N LYS A 157 -22.15 -13.07 2.33
CA LYS A 157 -22.91 -14.12 3.01
C LYS A 157 -21.93 -14.88 3.92
N VAL A 158 -21.97 -14.59 5.20
CA VAL A 158 -21.17 -15.32 6.20
C VAL A 158 -21.71 -16.73 6.28
N ARG A 159 -20.85 -17.72 5.98
CA ARG A 159 -21.14 -19.14 6.16
C ARG A 159 -20.44 -19.62 7.43
N VAL A 160 -21.21 -20.02 8.42
CA VAL A 160 -20.68 -20.56 9.68
C VAL A 160 -20.69 -22.09 9.59
N LEU A 161 -19.60 -22.71 10.04
CA LEU A 161 -19.53 -24.17 10.18
C LEU A 161 -20.42 -24.61 11.34
N GLY A 162 -21.46 -25.38 11.05
CA GLY A 162 -22.25 -26.03 12.10
C GLY A 162 -21.47 -27.15 12.79
N LYS A 163 -21.90 -27.53 14.01
CA LYS A 163 -21.19 -28.51 14.88
C LYS A 163 -20.87 -29.83 14.18
N GLU A 164 -21.81 -30.37 13.40
CA GLU A 164 -21.63 -31.64 12.67
C GLU A 164 -20.55 -31.52 11.59
N LYS A 165 -20.59 -30.43 10.80
CA LYS A 165 -19.58 -30.16 9.76
C LYS A 165 -18.22 -29.89 10.38
N LEU A 166 -18.17 -29.27 11.56
CA LEU A 166 -16.93 -29.01 12.29
C LEU A 166 -16.24 -30.33 12.67
N LYS A 167 -16.99 -31.34 13.12
CA LYS A 167 -16.42 -32.64 13.45
C LYS A 167 -15.77 -33.31 12.23
N VAL A 168 -16.48 -33.38 11.14
CA VAL A 168 -15.94 -33.91 9.86
C VAL A 168 -14.74 -33.15 9.37
N PHE A 169 -14.78 -31.81 9.50
CA PHE A 169 -13.65 -30.96 9.14
C PHE A 169 -12.41 -31.26 10.00
N LEU A 170 -12.56 -31.40 11.32
CA LEU A 170 -11.45 -31.70 12.21
C LEU A 170 -10.85 -33.10 11.98
N GLU A 171 -11.69 -34.09 11.66
CA GLU A 171 -11.23 -35.43 11.29
C GLU A 171 -10.41 -35.39 9.98
N ALA A 172 -10.85 -34.62 9.00
CA ALA A 172 -10.07 -34.43 7.77
C ALA A 172 -8.79 -33.62 8.00
N ALA A 173 -8.87 -32.55 8.80
CA ALA A 173 -7.74 -31.68 9.11
C ALA A 173 -6.65 -32.41 9.91
N SER A 174 -7.00 -33.38 10.79
CA SER A 174 -6.02 -34.12 11.58
C SER A 174 -4.99 -34.89 10.74
N LYS A 175 -5.29 -35.18 9.48
CA LYS A 175 -4.39 -35.84 8.54
C LYS A 175 -3.52 -34.85 7.76
N ASN A 176 -3.70 -33.54 7.97
CA ASN A 176 -3.00 -32.50 7.26
C ASN A 176 -1.74 -32.07 8.04
N PRO A 177 -0.57 -31.87 7.41
CA PRO A 177 0.63 -31.40 8.08
C PRO A 177 0.46 -30.01 8.74
N TRP A 178 -0.51 -29.19 8.29
CA TRP A 178 -0.84 -27.89 8.88
C TRP A 178 -1.96 -27.96 9.94
N TYR A 179 -2.11 -29.12 10.61
CA TYR A 179 -3.19 -29.33 11.57
C TYR A 179 -3.17 -28.34 12.73
N LEU A 180 -1.97 -28.06 13.29
CA LEU A 180 -1.83 -27.10 14.38
C LEU A 180 -2.25 -25.69 13.95
N GLU A 181 -1.81 -25.26 12.78
CA GLU A 181 -2.15 -23.94 12.23
C GLU A 181 -3.66 -23.82 11.98
N ILE A 182 -4.28 -24.90 11.50
CA ILE A 182 -5.74 -24.96 11.32
C ILE A 182 -6.46 -24.81 12.67
N LEU A 183 -5.97 -25.49 13.71
CA LEU A 183 -6.57 -25.37 15.06
C LEU A 183 -6.41 -23.97 15.64
N LEU A 184 -5.24 -23.34 15.49
CA LEU A 184 -4.99 -21.96 15.93
C LEU A 184 -5.92 -20.98 15.22
N GLY A 185 -6.12 -21.14 13.89
CA GLY A 185 -7.07 -20.33 13.15
C GLY A 185 -8.51 -20.54 13.57
N LEU A 186 -8.91 -21.79 13.81
CA LEU A 186 -10.29 -22.17 14.12
C LEU A 186 -10.69 -21.80 15.54
N PHE A 187 -9.87 -22.15 16.54
CA PHE A 187 -10.21 -21.98 17.95
C PHE A 187 -9.71 -20.67 18.56
N CYS A 188 -8.56 -20.16 18.12
CA CYS A 188 -8.00 -18.90 18.61
C CYS A 188 -8.35 -17.71 17.72
N GLY A 189 -8.95 -17.93 16.54
CA GLY A 189 -9.31 -16.86 15.60
C GLY A 189 -8.13 -16.11 15.01
N LEU A 190 -6.94 -16.72 14.99
CA LEU A 190 -5.74 -16.11 14.49
C LEU A 190 -5.78 -15.96 12.96
N ARG A 191 -5.27 -14.82 12.47
CA ARG A 191 -5.10 -14.61 11.03
C ARG A 191 -3.92 -15.41 10.50
N LYS A 192 -3.97 -15.81 9.21
CA LYS A 192 -2.89 -16.56 8.55
C LYS A 192 -1.51 -15.98 8.82
N GLY A 193 -1.34 -14.65 8.67
CA GLY A 193 -0.05 -14.01 8.90
C GLY A 193 0.41 -14.05 10.36
N GLU A 194 -0.51 -14.00 11.30
CA GLU A 194 -0.24 -14.13 12.74
C GLU A 194 0.23 -15.55 13.06
N ILE A 195 -0.48 -16.57 12.56
CA ILE A 195 -0.12 -17.98 12.73
C ILE A 195 1.29 -18.25 12.21
N LEU A 196 1.58 -17.82 10.97
CA LEU A 196 2.89 -18.01 10.34
C LEU A 196 4.01 -17.22 11.05
N GLY A 197 3.67 -16.17 11.79
CA GLY A 197 4.60 -15.36 12.56
C GLY A 197 4.89 -15.92 13.96
N LEU A 198 4.16 -16.93 14.44
CA LEU A 198 4.37 -17.50 15.76
C LEU A 198 5.72 -18.20 15.87
N LYS A 199 6.34 -18.07 17.04
CA LYS A 199 7.51 -18.82 17.46
C LYS A 199 7.16 -19.65 18.69
N PHE A 200 7.90 -20.73 18.94
CA PHE A 200 7.66 -21.61 20.10
C PHE A 200 7.71 -20.83 21.43
N GLN A 201 8.57 -19.84 21.54
CA GLN A 201 8.70 -18.98 22.73
C GLN A 201 7.48 -18.05 22.98
N ASP A 202 6.55 -17.94 22.03
CA ASP A 202 5.34 -17.14 22.20
C ASP A 202 4.25 -17.87 22.99
N PHE A 203 4.44 -19.19 23.25
CA PHE A 203 3.51 -20.02 24.00
C PHE A 203 3.95 -20.07 25.46
N ASP A 204 3.05 -19.69 26.37
CA ASP A 204 3.20 -19.88 27.81
C ASP A 204 2.27 -21.05 28.21
N PHE A 205 2.86 -22.23 28.34
CA PHE A 205 2.10 -23.46 28.65
C PHE A 205 1.59 -23.49 30.08
N GLU A 206 2.26 -22.78 31.00
CA GLU A 206 1.83 -22.71 32.41
C GLU A 206 0.58 -21.83 32.53
N LYS A 207 0.58 -20.69 31.86
CA LYS A 207 -0.55 -19.75 31.79
C LYS A 207 -1.58 -20.10 30.74
N GLN A 208 -1.32 -21.09 29.90
CA GLN A 208 -2.17 -21.48 28.76
C GLN A 208 -2.50 -20.31 27.85
N THR A 209 -1.49 -19.48 27.56
CA THR A 209 -1.63 -18.29 26.72
C THR A 209 -0.65 -18.29 25.53
N VAL A 210 -1.02 -17.61 24.47
CA VAL A 210 -0.14 -17.34 23.33
C VAL A 210 -0.04 -15.84 23.07
N ARG A 211 1.18 -15.35 22.93
CA ARG A 211 1.46 -13.94 22.65
C ARG A 211 1.57 -13.72 21.14
N ILE A 212 0.74 -12.84 20.60
CA ILE A 212 0.76 -12.47 19.19
C ILE A 212 1.45 -11.11 19.06
N SER A 213 2.75 -11.11 18.77
CA SER A 213 3.57 -9.90 18.67
C SER A 213 4.01 -9.58 17.24
N ARG A 214 3.78 -10.47 16.27
CA ARG A 214 4.23 -10.31 14.89
C ARG A 214 3.31 -11.01 13.89
N GLN A 215 3.45 -10.63 12.63
CA GLN A 215 2.79 -11.31 11.52
C GLN A 215 3.75 -11.42 10.33
N ILE A 216 3.59 -12.45 9.52
CA ILE A 216 4.26 -12.57 8.23
C ILE A 216 3.36 -12.00 7.14
N VAL A 217 3.91 -11.12 6.33
CA VAL A 217 3.27 -10.59 5.12
C VAL A 217 4.13 -10.90 3.90
N GLY A 218 3.49 -11.20 2.77
CA GLY A 218 4.19 -11.35 1.51
C GLY A 218 4.65 -9.99 0.98
N ASN A 219 5.92 -9.85 0.64
CA ASN A 219 6.42 -8.71 -0.13
C ASN A 219 6.27 -9.01 -1.63
N LEU A 220 5.50 -8.19 -2.33
CA LEU A 220 5.43 -8.21 -3.77
C LEU A 220 6.49 -7.24 -4.33
N LYS A 221 7.40 -7.75 -5.14
CA LYS A 221 8.17 -6.89 -6.04
C LYS A 221 7.34 -6.67 -7.29
N VAL A 222 7.01 -5.42 -7.54
CA VAL A 222 6.45 -4.98 -8.82
C VAL A 222 7.64 -4.81 -9.77
N LYS A 223 7.92 -5.80 -10.60
CA LYS A 223 8.82 -5.66 -11.74
C LYS A 223 8.00 -5.80 -13.01
N GLU A 224 8.05 -4.79 -13.88
CA GLU A 224 7.58 -4.87 -15.27
C GLU A 224 6.18 -5.48 -15.44
N GLN A 225 5.19 -5.03 -14.63
CA GLN A 225 3.80 -5.51 -14.65
C GLN A 225 3.57 -6.96 -14.14
N GLU A 226 4.61 -7.66 -13.70
CA GLU A 226 4.46 -8.95 -13.04
C GLU A 226 4.46 -8.82 -11.51
N PHE A 227 3.37 -9.30 -10.88
CA PHE A 227 3.21 -9.33 -9.42
C PHE A 227 3.61 -10.70 -8.89
N THR A 228 4.86 -10.86 -8.50
CA THR A 228 5.33 -12.07 -7.84
C THR A 228 5.64 -11.82 -6.37
N ILE A 229 5.18 -12.72 -5.49
CA ILE A 229 5.62 -12.72 -4.10
C ILE A 229 7.07 -13.21 -4.10
N THR A 230 8.02 -12.29 -3.90
CA THR A 230 9.45 -12.62 -3.92
C THR A 230 10.02 -12.87 -2.54
N GLU A 231 9.41 -12.29 -1.50
CA GLU A 231 9.90 -12.40 -0.12
C GLU A 231 8.73 -12.29 0.86
N TYR A 232 8.91 -12.90 2.06
CA TYR A 232 8.04 -12.70 3.19
C TYR A 232 8.72 -11.76 4.19
N ALA A 233 8.03 -10.71 4.61
CA ALA A 233 8.49 -9.82 5.67
C ALA A 233 7.80 -10.16 6.99
N VAL A 234 8.57 -10.11 8.09
CA VAL A 234 8.04 -10.17 9.45
C VAL A 234 7.76 -8.74 9.89
N ILE A 235 6.51 -8.46 10.27
CA ILE A 235 6.13 -7.18 10.87
C ILE A 235 5.87 -7.43 12.35
N GLU A 236 6.65 -6.78 13.22
CA GLU A 236 6.41 -6.75 14.66
C GLU A 236 5.32 -5.73 14.99
N ARG A 237 4.51 -6.04 16.00
CA ARG A 237 3.39 -5.20 16.48
C ARG A 237 3.70 -4.67 17.87
#